data_8adb02e9b2c65b7b693de57834f52370
#
_entry.id   8adb02e9b2c65b7b693de57834f52370
#
_cell.length_a   1.000
_cell.length_b   1.000
_cell.length_c   1.000
_cell.angle_alpha   90.00
_cell.angle_beta   90.00
_cell.angle_gamma   90.00
#
_symmetry.space_group_name_H-M   'P 1'
#
loop_
_entity.id
_entity.type
_entity.pdbx_description
1 polymer ?
#
loop_
_entity_poly.entity_id
_entity_poly.type
_entity_poly.pdbx_seq_one_letter_code
_entity_poly.pdbx_strand_id
1 'polypeptide(L)'
;RSHRSAKKGRALGLGVMGWHTFLQQKGLPFNSIASTAWTHTIFSDIRQKAEAASRQMAVEYGEPLWCKGTGMRNTHVIAIAPTVSNSRLNSCSAGIEPQPANVYVFNGAKGTFIVKNPELEKLLNAKGKNQNKVWDQILGDNGSVQNLSSDVLTEEEKEVFLTFPEVNQLGLVQQAAARQRYIDQTQSLNLAFDPTDSPRWINQVHMEAWKL
;
A
#
# COMPACT_ATOMS: atom_id res chain seq x y z
N ARG A 1 -12.33 27.87 -13.43
CA ARG A 1 -12.29 26.66 -14.30
C ARG A 1 -12.49 25.38 -13.48
N SER A 2 -11.77 25.15 -12.41
CA SER A 2 -11.82 23.94 -11.57
C SER A 2 -13.23 23.63 -11.02
N HIS A 3 -13.92 24.65 -10.46
CA HIS A 3 -15.28 24.50 -9.95
C HIS A 3 -16.28 24.05 -11.05
N ARG A 4 -16.14 24.57 -12.28
CA ARG A 4 -16.98 24.15 -13.41
C ARG A 4 -16.73 22.69 -13.80
N SER A 5 -15.46 22.27 -13.85
CA SER A 5 -15.07 20.88 -14.13
C SER A 5 -15.59 19.93 -13.06
N ALA A 6 -15.34 20.26 -11.79
CA ALA A 6 -15.82 19.47 -10.65
C ALA A 6 -17.34 19.25 -10.66
N LYS A 7 -18.13 20.31 -10.99
CA LYS A 7 -19.59 20.19 -11.11
C LYS A 7 -20.04 19.31 -12.28
N LYS A 8 -19.29 19.30 -13.39
CA LYS A 8 -19.66 18.52 -14.57
C LYS A 8 -19.40 17.02 -14.42
N GLY A 9 -18.38 16.63 -13.69
CA GLY A 9 -17.99 15.23 -13.56
C GLY A 9 -18.23 14.64 -12.18
N ARG A 10 -18.18 15.46 -11.12
CA ARG A 10 -18.30 14.99 -9.73
C ARG A 10 -17.35 13.81 -9.42
N ALA A 11 -16.16 13.80 -10.05
CA ALA A 11 -15.18 12.76 -9.86
C ALA A 11 -14.78 12.61 -8.37
N LEU A 12 -14.69 11.38 -7.91
CA LEU A 12 -14.19 10.99 -6.60
C LEU A 12 -12.95 10.12 -6.76
N GLY A 13 -12.16 9.98 -5.71
CA GLY A 13 -11.00 9.11 -5.65
C GLY A 13 -10.95 8.43 -4.30
N LEU A 14 -11.81 7.43 -4.09
CA LEU A 14 -11.73 6.57 -2.92
C LEU A 14 -10.52 5.65 -3.07
N GLY A 15 -9.61 5.67 -2.10
CA GLY A 15 -8.42 4.83 -2.08
C GLY A 15 -8.22 4.16 -0.73
N VAL A 16 -7.24 3.26 -0.67
CA VAL A 16 -6.85 2.57 0.56
C VAL A 16 -5.50 3.06 1.05
N MET A 17 -5.29 2.94 2.34
CA MET A 17 -4.06 3.22 3.05
C MET A 17 -3.83 2.08 4.06
N GLY A 18 -2.57 1.77 4.35
CA GLY A 18 -2.26 0.72 5.31
C GLY A 18 -2.31 -0.70 4.74
N TRP A 19 -2.17 -0.87 3.43
CA TRP A 19 -2.24 -2.19 2.80
C TRP A 19 -1.21 -3.18 3.38
N HIS A 20 0.06 -2.78 3.44
CA HIS A 20 1.09 -3.66 4.02
C HIS A 20 0.86 -3.92 5.51
N THR A 21 0.46 -2.88 6.27
CA THR A 21 0.09 -3.05 7.69
C THR A 21 -1.03 -4.08 7.86
N PHE A 22 -2.06 -4.05 7.01
CA PHE A 22 -3.12 -5.06 7.01
C PHE A 22 -2.58 -6.47 6.74
N LEU A 23 -1.68 -6.64 5.77
CA LEU A 23 -1.06 -7.93 5.49
C LEU A 23 -0.21 -8.42 6.67
N GLN A 24 0.56 -7.54 7.30
CA GLN A 24 1.34 -7.84 8.49
C GLN A 24 0.47 -8.28 9.67
N GLN A 25 -0.70 -7.63 9.88
CA GLN A 25 -1.69 -8.05 10.87
C GLN A 25 -2.25 -9.46 10.61
N LYS A 26 -2.29 -9.87 9.36
CA LYS A 26 -2.70 -11.22 8.95
C LYS A 26 -1.57 -12.24 8.95
N GLY A 27 -0.34 -11.82 9.24
CA GLY A 27 0.85 -12.68 9.13
C GLY A 27 1.15 -13.10 7.69
N LEU A 28 0.84 -12.27 6.71
CA LEU A 28 0.98 -12.59 5.29
C LEU A 28 2.14 -11.82 4.65
N PRO A 29 3.08 -12.53 3.99
CA PRO A 29 4.07 -11.89 3.15
C PRO A 29 3.43 -11.07 2.03
N PHE A 30 4.05 -9.93 1.67
CA PHE A 30 3.50 -8.99 0.69
C PHE A 30 3.18 -9.65 -0.66
N ASN A 31 4.07 -10.49 -1.16
CA ASN A 31 3.95 -11.16 -2.47
C ASN A 31 3.34 -12.56 -2.41
N SER A 32 2.61 -12.90 -1.34
CA SER A 32 1.98 -14.22 -1.23
C SER A 32 0.71 -14.33 -2.10
N ILE A 33 0.35 -15.57 -2.44
CA ILE A 33 -0.93 -15.87 -3.12
C ILE A 33 -2.11 -15.39 -2.28
N ALA A 34 -2.03 -15.56 -0.95
CA ALA A 34 -3.05 -15.10 -0.02
C ALA A 34 -3.21 -13.58 -0.05
N SER A 35 -2.12 -12.81 -0.17
CA SER A 35 -2.17 -11.35 -0.32
C SER A 35 -2.85 -10.93 -1.61
N THR A 36 -2.62 -11.65 -2.71
CA THR A 36 -3.31 -11.43 -3.98
C THR A 36 -4.81 -11.75 -3.87
N ALA A 37 -5.18 -12.83 -3.18
CA ALA A 37 -6.59 -13.16 -2.93
C ALA A 37 -7.30 -12.07 -2.11
N TRP A 38 -6.64 -11.52 -1.08
CA TRP A 38 -7.15 -10.37 -0.33
C TRP A 38 -7.28 -9.12 -1.19
N THR A 39 -6.35 -8.89 -2.12
CA THR A 39 -6.47 -7.80 -3.10
C THR A 39 -7.78 -7.91 -3.87
N HIS A 40 -8.08 -9.07 -4.44
CA HIS A 40 -9.34 -9.29 -5.17
C HIS A 40 -10.56 -9.10 -4.28
N THR A 41 -10.56 -9.68 -3.10
CA THR A 41 -11.70 -9.62 -2.17
C THR A 41 -12.02 -8.18 -1.76
N ILE A 42 -11.01 -7.43 -1.29
CA ILE A 42 -11.21 -6.08 -0.76
C ILE A 42 -11.54 -5.09 -1.89
N PHE A 43 -10.79 -5.11 -2.99
CA PHE A 43 -10.99 -4.12 -4.05
C PHE A 43 -12.24 -4.37 -4.88
N SER A 44 -12.69 -5.62 -5.04
CA SER A 44 -13.99 -5.92 -5.64
C SER A 44 -15.16 -5.43 -4.78
N ASP A 45 -15.09 -5.61 -3.46
CA ASP A 45 -16.10 -5.12 -2.53
C ASP A 45 -16.17 -3.59 -2.51
N ILE A 46 -15.02 -2.91 -2.45
CA ILE A 46 -14.94 -1.44 -2.54
C ILE A 46 -15.55 -0.97 -3.86
N ARG A 47 -15.20 -1.59 -4.98
CA ARG A 47 -15.72 -1.23 -6.31
C ARG A 47 -17.23 -1.35 -6.37
N GLN A 48 -17.76 -2.49 -5.96
CA GLN A 48 -19.20 -2.76 -5.97
C GLN A 48 -19.97 -1.74 -5.11
N LYS A 49 -19.50 -1.48 -3.90
CA LYS A 49 -20.15 -0.54 -2.98
C LYS A 49 -20.04 0.90 -3.44
N ALA A 50 -18.89 1.31 -3.98
CA ALA A 50 -18.70 2.66 -4.50
C ALA A 50 -19.59 2.95 -5.72
N GLU A 51 -19.71 1.98 -6.65
CA GLU A 51 -20.63 2.11 -7.78
C GLU A 51 -22.09 2.14 -7.34
N ALA A 52 -22.50 1.25 -6.43
CA ALA A 52 -23.86 1.24 -5.91
C ALA A 52 -24.22 2.58 -5.24
N ALA A 53 -23.33 3.14 -4.43
CA ALA A 53 -23.51 4.45 -3.81
C ALA A 53 -23.59 5.58 -4.85
N SER A 54 -22.77 5.55 -5.89
CA SER A 54 -22.80 6.53 -6.97
C SER A 54 -24.11 6.46 -7.76
N ARG A 55 -24.64 5.26 -8.02
CA ARG A 55 -25.95 5.08 -8.65
C ARG A 55 -27.10 5.59 -7.77
N GLN A 56 -27.07 5.29 -6.49
CA GLN A 56 -28.05 5.82 -5.54
C GLN A 56 -28.03 7.35 -5.51
N MET A 57 -26.85 7.97 -5.46
CA MET A 57 -26.70 9.43 -5.52
C MET A 57 -27.16 10.00 -6.86
N ALA A 58 -27.06 9.29 -7.99
CA ALA A 58 -27.59 9.73 -9.26
C ALA A 58 -29.13 9.78 -9.26
N VAL A 59 -29.79 8.84 -8.60
CA VAL A 59 -31.26 8.88 -8.41
C VAL A 59 -31.65 10.06 -7.53
N GLU A 60 -30.93 10.31 -6.44
CA GLU A 60 -31.27 11.35 -5.45
C GLU A 60 -30.94 12.77 -5.92
N TYR A 61 -29.78 12.96 -6.57
CA TYR A 61 -29.25 14.29 -6.94
C TYR A 61 -29.13 14.51 -8.45
N GLY A 62 -29.55 13.55 -9.26
CA GLY A 62 -29.43 13.57 -10.72
C GLY A 62 -28.02 13.29 -11.22
N GLU A 63 -27.91 12.99 -12.50
CA GLU A 63 -26.64 12.78 -13.20
C GLU A 63 -25.99 14.11 -13.58
N PRO A 64 -24.68 14.34 -13.30
CA PRO A 64 -23.98 15.51 -13.80
C PRO A 64 -23.75 15.40 -15.32
N LEU A 65 -23.35 16.51 -15.93
CA LEU A 65 -23.25 16.62 -17.39
C LEU A 65 -22.43 15.48 -18.03
N TRP A 66 -21.32 15.09 -17.42
CA TRP A 66 -20.42 14.06 -17.98
C TRP A 66 -20.84 12.62 -17.65
N CYS A 67 -21.86 12.46 -16.83
CA CYS A 67 -22.42 11.14 -16.49
C CYS A 67 -23.82 10.93 -17.10
N LYS A 68 -24.31 11.82 -17.96
CA LYS A 68 -25.66 11.71 -18.52
C LYS A 68 -25.86 10.39 -19.27
N GLY A 69 -26.89 9.65 -18.88
CA GLY A 69 -27.25 8.34 -19.46
C GLY A 69 -26.45 7.15 -18.93
N THR A 70 -25.57 7.36 -17.93
CA THR A 70 -24.76 6.27 -17.34
C THR A 70 -25.39 5.67 -16.09
N GLY A 71 -26.36 6.31 -15.49
CA GLY A 71 -26.90 5.93 -14.17
C GLY A 71 -25.96 6.24 -13.02
N MET A 72 -24.89 7.02 -13.22
CA MET A 72 -23.88 7.33 -12.23
C MET A 72 -23.88 8.80 -11.84
N ARG A 73 -23.57 9.09 -10.58
CA ARG A 73 -23.33 10.46 -10.09
C ARG A 73 -21.91 10.94 -10.32
N ASN A 74 -20.96 10.02 -10.42
CA ASN A 74 -19.53 10.30 -10.42
C ASN A 74 -18.87 9.70 -11.67
N THR A 75 -18.06 10.48 -12.38
CA THR A 75 -17.28 9.98 -13.54
C THR A 75 -16.24 8.93 -13.14
N HIS A 76 -15.71 9.07 -11.94
CA HIS A 76 -14.74 8.15 -11.34
C HIS A 76 -15.06 8.02 -9.86
N VAL A 77 -14.79 6.86 -9.28
CA VAL A 77 -15.07 6.59 -7.87
C VAL A 77 -13.85 6.10 -7.10
N ILE A 78 -12.87 5.44 -7.76
CA ILE A 78 -11.71 4.84 -7.09
C ILE A 78 -10.41 5.35 -7.70
N ALA A 79 -9.49 5.80 -6.84
CA ALA A 79 -8.13 6.17 -7.19
C ALA A 79 -7.17 5.81 -6.04
N ILE A 80 -5.93 5.47 -6.37
CA ILE A 80 -4.90 5.15 -5.38
C ILE A 80 -3.94 6.34 -5.24
N ALA A 81 -3.99 6.98 -4.08
CA ALA A 81 -3.09 8.07 -3.72
C ALA A 81 -1.91 7.57 -2.86
N PRO A 82 -0.75 8.25 -2.90
CA PRO A 82 0.43 7.84 -2.11
C PRO A 82 0.23 7.90 -0.59
N THR A 83 -0.57 8.81 -0.06
CA THR A 83 -0.97 8.98 1.36
C THR A 83 0.17 9.04 2.39
N VAL A 84 1.38 9.45 2.01
CA VAL A 84 2.60 9.40 2.84
C VAL A 84 2.45 10.14 4.18
N SER A 85 1.83 11.34 4.18
CA SER A 85 1.64 12.12 5.41
C SER A 85 0.53 11.55 6.28
N ASN A 86 -0.58 11.13 5.65
CA ASN A 86 -1.75 10.61 6.37
C ASN A 86 -1.45 9.25 7.03
N SER A 87 -0.63 8.40 6.39
CA SER A 87 -0.23 7.11 6.93
C SER A 87 0.52 7.24 8.25
N ARG A 88 1.36 8.27 8.39
CA ARG A 88 2.09 8.57 9.63
C ARG A 88 1.15 8.92 10.78
N LEU A 89 0.10 9.71 10.51
CA LEU A 89 -0.91 10.06 11.52
C LEU A 89 -1.70 8.83 11.98
N ASN A 90 -1.88 7.86 11.09
CA ASN A 90 -2.64 6.63 11.37
C ASN A 90 -1.73 5.45 11.76
N SER A 91 -0.42 5.67 11.89
CA SER A 91 0.56 4.63 12.26
C SER A 91 0.45 3.37 11.39
N CYS A 92 0.32 3.55 10.06
CA CYS A 92 0.21 2.46 9.09
C CYS A 92 1.09 2.70 7.86
N SER A 93 1.17 1.70 6.97
CA SER A 93 1.89 1.83 5.69
C SER A 93 1.22 2.85 4.76
N ALA A 94 1.99 3.50 3.91
CA ALA A 94 1.48 4.46 2.93
C ALA A 94 0.76 3.72 1.79
N GLY A 95 -0.46 4.14 1.47
CA GLY A 95 -1.24 3.62 0.35
C GLY A 95 -1.24 2.09 0.29
N ILE A 96 -0.83 1.60 -0.87
CA ILE A 96 -0.73 0.18 -1.20
C ILE A 96 0.71 -0.34 -1.16
N GLU A 97 1.67 0.49 -0.81
CA GLU A 97 3.10 0.17 -0.88
C GLU A 97 3.59 -0.57 0.37
N PRO A 98 4.68 -1.37 0.24
CA PRO A 98 5.37 -1.92 1.39
C PRO A 98 5.92 -0.83 2.32
N GLN A 99 6.14 -1.17 3.59
CA GLN A 99 6.84 -0.28 4.52
C GLN A 99 8.29 -0.04 4.05
N PRO A 100 8.76 1.20 4.05
CA PRO A 100 10.14 1.49 3.61
C PRO A 100 11.20 0.92 4.59
N ALA A 101 10.85 0.81 5.86
CA ALA A 101 11.69 0.30 6.94
C ALA A 101 10.83 -0.09 8.13
N ASN A 102 11.26 -1.05 8.95
CA ASN A 102 10.56 -1.44 10.19
C ASN A 102 10.91 -0.52 11.38
N VAL A 103 12.00 0.22 11.29
CA VAL A 103 12.33 1.33 12.18
C VAL A 103 13.15 2.37 11.42
N TYR A 104 12.89 3.64 11.69
CA TYR A 104 13.65 4.74 11.10
C TYR A 104 13.63 5.98 11.97
N VAL A 105 14.59 6.87 11.72
CA VAL A 105 14.67 8.19 12.37
C VAL A 105 13.89 9.20 11.53
N PHE A 106 12.90 9.82 12.14
CA PHE A 106 12.12 10.89 11.51
C PHE A 106 12.51 12.25 12.11
N ASN A 107 13.02 13.15 11.26
CA ASN A 107 13.33 14.53 11.62
C ASN A 107 12.15 15.43 11.24
N GLY A 108 11.40 15.86 12.25
CA GLY A 108 10.26 16.76 12.08
C GLY A 108 10.57 18.16 12.62
N ALA A 109 9.67 19.11 12.34
CA ALA A 109 9.82 20.49 12.84
C ALA A 109 9.87 20.61 14.39
N LYS A 110 9.37 19.60 15.10
CA LYS A 110 9.34 19.55 16.57
C LYS A 110 10.43 18.68 17.19
N GLY A 111 11.35 18.15 16.41
CA GLY A 111 12.46 17.30 16.89
C GLY A 111 12.63 16.01 16.09
N THR A 112 13.54 15.18 16.57
CA THR A 112 13.88 13.87 16.00
C THR A 112 13.16 12.78 16.77
N PHE A 113 12.51 11.88 16.06
CA PHE A 113 11.73 10.77 16.62
C PHE A 113 12.15 9.44 15.97
N ILE A 114 12.20 8.39 16.77
CA ILE A 114 12.33 7.02 16.27
C ILE A 114 10.92 6.49 16.03
N VAL A 115 10.66 6.11 14.78
CA VAL A 115 9.37 5.54 14.37
C VAL A 115 9.57 4.04 14.17
N LYS A 116 8.80 3.24 14.90
CA LYS A 116 8.80 1.77 14.85
C LYS A 116 7.56 1.27 14.10
N ASN A 117 7.70 0.14 13.39
CA ASN A 117 6.56 -0.55 12.82
C ASN A 117 5.70 -1.15 13.95
N PRO A 118 4.44 -0.71 14.11
CA PRO A 118 3.61 -1.12 15.24
C PRO A 118 3.25 -2.61 15.21
N GLU A 119 3.16 -3.23 14.03
CA GLU A 119 2.82 -4.65 13.93
C GLU A 119 4.01 -5.53 14.31
N LEU A 120 5.24 -5.12 13.93
CA LEU A 120 6.45 -5.78 14.41
C LEU A 120 6.62 -5.62 15.92
N GLU A 121 6.33 -4.44 16.46
CA GLU A 121 6.39 -4.19 17.90
C GLU A 121 5.41 -5.09 18.67
N LYS A 122 4.19 -5.28 18.18
CA LYS A 122 3.21 -6.21 18.75
C LYS A 122 3.74 -7.65 18.75
N LEU A 123 4.32 -8.10 17.64
CA LEU A 123 4.88 -9.45 17.52
C LEU A 123 6.04 -9.64 18.49
N LEU A 124 7.00 -8.70 18.54
CA LEU A 124 8.13 -8.76 19.46
C LEU A 124 7.68 -8.73 20.93
N ASN A 125 6.63 -7.97 21.27
CA ASN A 125 6.03 -7.97 22.61
C ASN A 125 5.43 -9.34 22.95
N ALA A 126 4.67 -9.94 22.05
CA ALA A 126 4.07 -11.26 22.25
C ALA A 126 5.12 -12.37 22.46
N LYS A 127 6.29 -12.21 21.82
CA LYS A 127 7.43 -13.13 21.96
C LYS A 127 8.36 -12.81 23.14
N GLY A 128 8.13 -11.71 23.89
CA GLY A 128 9.03 -11.24 24.94
C GLY A 128 10.39 -10.76 24.44
N LYS A 129 10.48 -10.38 23.16
CA LYS A 129 11.72 -9.97 22.46
C LYS A 129 11.77 -8.46 22.17
N ASN A 130 10.80 -7.66 22.62
CA ASN A 130 10.78 -6.21 22.41
C ASN A 130 11.82 -5.50 23.29
N GLN A 131 13.08 -5.58 22.90
CA GLN A 131 14.23 -5.01 23.60
C GLN A 131 14.91 -3.95 22.76
N ASN A 132 15.49 -2.91 23.38
CA ASN A 132 16.17 -1.84 22.66
C ASN A 132 17.27 -2.36 21.73
N LYS A 133 18.06 -3.35 22.18
CA LYS A 133 19.12 -3.97 21.34
C LYS A 133 18.60 -4.56 20.02
N VAL A 134 17.36 -5.07 20.01
CA VAL A 134 16.74 -5.62 18.77
C VAL A 134 16.41 -4.46 17.83
N TRP A 135 15.83 -3.37 18.33
CA TRP A 135 15.55 -2.19 17.54
C TRP A 135 16.79 -1.46 17.04
N ASP A 136 17.85 -1.42 17.86
CA ASP A 136 19.14 -0.84 17.48
C ASP A 136 19.77 -1.65 16.33
N GLN A 137 19.67 -2.98 16.37
CA GLN A 137 20.12 -3.85 15.28
C GLN A 137 19.29 -3.59 14.00
N ILE A 138 17.94 -3.59 14.08
CA ILE A 138 17.09 -3.31 12.93
C ILE A 138 17.41 -1.93 12.34
N LEU A 139 17.63 -0.92 13.18
CA LEU A 139 17.99 0.43 12.73
C LEU A 139 19.36 0.44 12.05
N GLY A 140 20.34 -0.27 12.58
CA GLY A 140 21.67 -0.44 11.97
C GLY A 140 21.62 -1.15 10.62
N ASP A 141 20.64 -2.03 10.44
CA ASP A 141 20.38 -2.77 9.19
C ASP A 141 19.38 -2.02 8.26
N ASN A 142 19.34 -0.70 8.33
CA ASN A 142 18.46 0.16 7.52
C ASN A 142 16.96 -0.18 7.64
N GLY A 143 16.53 -0.70 8.78
CA GLY A 143 15.16 -1.08 9.04
C GLY A 143 14.79 -2.50 8.61
N SER A 144 15.76 -3.29 8.15
CA SER A 144 15.60 -4.70 7.80
C SER A 144 15.55 -5.58 9.06
N VAL A 145 14.77 -6.67 9.00
CA VAL A 145 14.72 -7.71 10.04
C VAL A 145 15.51 -8.97 9.65
N GLN A 146 16.09 -8.99 8.43
CA GLN A 146 16.67 -10.20 7.86
C GLN A 146 17.85 -10.77 8.66
N ASN A 147 18.64 -9.89 9.28
CA ASN A 147 19.81 -10.28 10.09
C ASN A 147 19.48 -10.62 11.55
N LEU A 148 18.20 -10.55 11.94
CA LEU A 148 17.81 -10.99 13.28
C LEU A 148 17.96 -12.51 13.42
N SER A 149 18.37 -12.95 14.61
CA SER A 149 18.49 -14.39 14.90
C SER A 149 17.11 -15.08 14.90
N SER A 150 17.09 -16.38 14.58
CA SER A 150 15.85 -17.18 14.50
C SER A 150 15.12 -17.34 15.84
N ASP A 151 15.79 -17.07 16.97
CA ASP A 151 15.16 -17.04 18.29
C ASP A 151 14.37 -15.73 18.54
N VAL A 152 14.60 -14.70 17.73
CA VAL A 152 13.83 -13.45 17.74
C VAL A 152 12.68 -13.52 16.74
N LEU A 153 12.99 -13.78 15.46
CA LEU A 153 12.00 -13.97 14.40
C LEU A 153 12.34 -15.21 13.56
N THR A 154 11.33 -16.04 13.28
CA THR A 154 11.49 -17.14 12.31
C THR A 154 11.63 -16.62 10.89
N GLU A 155 12.08 -17.45 9.95
CA GLU A 155 12.22 -17.04 8.56
C GLU A 155 10.86 -16.64 7.95
N GLU A 156 9.77 -17.34 8.31
CA GLU A 156 8.42 -17.02 7.87
C GLU A 156 7.96 -15.67 8.43
N GLU A 157 8.31 -15.35 9.68
CA GLU A 157 8.01 -14.04 10.26
C GLU A 157 8.81 -12.91 9.59
N LYS A 158 10.09 -13.15 9.25
CA LYS A 158 10.90 -12.18 8.52
C LYS A 158 10.33 -11.86 7.14
N GLU A 159 9.79 -12.84 6.42
CA GLU A 159 9.10 -12.64 5.13
C GLU A 159 7.90 -11.70 5.23
N VAL A 160 7.19 -11.69 6.37
CA VAL A 160 6.04 -10.78 6.61
C VAL A 160 6.51 -9.33 6.77
N PHE A 161 7.72 -9.13 7.29
CA PHE A 161 8.27 -7.79 7.59
C PHE A 161 9.37 -7.33 6.62
N LEU A 162 9.40 -7.89 5.40
CA LEU A 162 10.25 -7.38 4.33
C LEU A 162 9.98 -5.89 4.10
N THR A 163 11.05 -5.13 3.98
CA THR A 163 10.98 -3.71 3.62
C THR A 163 10.74 -3.52 2.12
N PHE A 164 10.37 -2.33 1.71
CA PHE A 164 10.07 -2.03 0.31
C PHE A 164 11.21 -2.42 -0.67
N PRO A 165 12.50 -2.15 -0.38
CA PRO A 165 13.59 -2.62 -1.24
C PRO A 165 13.77 -4.15 -1.27
N GLU A 166 13.36 -4.86 -0.21
CA GLU A 166 13.52 -6.31 -0.09
C GLU A 166 12.40 -7.09 -0.77
N VAL A 167 11.22 -6.47 -0.91
CA VAL A 167 10.07 -7.09 -1.59
C VAL A 167 10.37 -7.28 -3.07
N ASN A 168 10.05 -8.46 -3.62
CA ASN A 168 10.21 -8.73 -5.05
C ASN A 168 9.37 -7.75 -5.89
N GLN A 169 10.03 -6.95 -6.70
CA GLN A 169 9.40 -5.87 -7.48
C GLN A 169 8.44 -6.40 -8.58
N LEU A 170 8.69 -7.59 -9.13
CA LEU A 170 7.71 -8.25 -10.02
C LEU A 170 6.40 -8.57 -9.30
N GLY A 171 6.48 -9.11 -8.09
CA GLY A 171 5.29 -9.38 -7.28
C GLY A 171 4.51 -8.11 -6.93
N LEU A 172 5.21 -6.99 -6.71
CA LEU A 172 4.58 -5.68 -6.49
C LEU A 172 3.81 -5.23 -7.74
N VAL A 173 4.40 -5.34 -8.93
CA VAL A 173 3.75 -5.06 -10.21
C VAL A 173 2.53 -5.96 -10.43
N GLN A 174 2.65 -7.26 -10.17
CA GLN A 174 1.54 -8.22 -10.29
C GLN A 174 0.37 -7.88 -9.35
N GLN A 175 0.65 -7.48 -8.12
CA GLN A 175 -0.37 -7.01 -7.20
C GLN A 175 -1.03 -5.71 -7.66
N ALA A 176 -0.26 -4.79 -8.25
CA ALA A 176 -0.82 -3.57 -8.83
C ALA A 176 -1.76 -3.88 -10.00
N ALA A 177 -1.38 -4.79 -10.88
CA ALA A 177 -2.20 -5.27 -11.98
C ALA A 177 -3.48 -5.96 -11.49
N ALA A 178 -3.38 -6.81 -10.46
CA ALA A 178 -4.55 -7.45 -9.85
C ALA A 178 -5.56 -6.44 -9.31
N ARG A 179 -5.11 -5.32 -8.75
CA ARG A 179 -5.97 -4.21 -8.27
C ARG A 179 -6.54 -3.37 -9.41
N GLN A 180 -5.78 -3.15 -10.50
CA GLN A 180 -6.14 -2.20 -11.56
C GLN A 180 -7.52 -2.44 -12.14
N ARG A 181 -7.95 -3.69 -12.26
CA ARG A 181 -9.30 -4.05 -12.75
C ARG A 181 -10.46 -3.46 -11.93
N TYR A 182 -10.19 -3.04 -10.68
CA TYR A 182 -11.19 -2.47 -9.77
C TYR A 182 -11.05 -0.96 -9.63
N ILE A 183 -10.09 -0.33 -10.29
CA ILE A 183 -9.72 1.08 -10.13
C ILE A 183 -10.06 1.85 -11.40
N ASP A 184 -10.69 3.01 -11.28
CA ASP A 184 -11.04 3.86 -12.43
C ASP A 184 -9.88 4.70 -12.93
N GLN A 185 -8.96 5.00 -12.03
CA GLN A 185 -7.82 5.87 -12.26
C GLN A 185 -6.52 5.07 -12.33
N THR A 186 -5.42 5.74 -12.59
CA THR A 186 -4.09 5.15 -12.49
C THR A 186 -3.70 4.93 -11.02
N GLN A 187 -2.84 3.95 -10.77
CA GLN A 187 -2.18 3.78 -9.48
C GLN A 187 -0.83 4.49 -9.50
N SER A 188 -0.53 5.26 -8.44
CA SER A 188 0.85 5.65 -8.17
C SER A 188 1.60 4.41 -7.70
N LEU A 189 2.65 4.03 -8.40
CA LEU A 189 3.47 2.85 -8.11
C LEU A 189 4.94 3.24 -8.15
N ASN A 190 5.61 3.10 -7.01
CA ASN A 190 7.06 3.19 -6.93
C ASN A 190 7.68 1.79 -7.08
N LEU A 191 8.88 1.74 -7.63
CA LEU A 191 9.71 0.55 -7.71
C LEU A 191 11.05 0.85 -7.05
N ALA A 192 11.59 -0.10 -6.31
CA ALA A 192 12.88 0.00 -5.67
C ALA A 192 13.88 -0.92 -6.38
N PHE A 193 15.01 -0.36 -6.77
CA PHE A 193 16.12 -1.10 -7.36
C PHE A 193 17.40 -0.76 -6.62
N ASP A 194 18.25 -1.78 -6.41
CA ASP A 194 19.60 -1.56 -5.90
C ASP A 194 20.49 -1.02 -7.02
N PRO A 195 21.44 -0.10 -6.74
CA PRO A 195 22.40 0.36 -7.75
C PRO A 195 23.21 -0.75 -8.43
N THR A 196 23.30 -1.94 -7.82
CA THR A 196 23.98 -3.11 -8.36
C THR A 196 23.05 -4.01 -9.18
N ASP A 197 21.74 -3.73 -9.22
CA ASP A 197 20.79 -4.49 -10.03
C ASP A 197 21.14 -4.46 -11.51
N SER A 198 21.01 -5.61 -12.17
CA SER A 198 21.31 -5.68 -13.60
C SER A 198 20.29 -4.89 -14.42
N PRO A 199 20.70 -4.18 -15.49
CA PRO A 199 19.77 -3.53 -16.41
C PRO A 199 18.73 -4.50 -17.00
N ARG A 200 19.08 -5.78 -17.14
CA ARG A 200 18.17 -6.81 -17.60
C ARG A 200 17.03 -7.03 -16.62
N TRP A 201 17.31 -7.06 -15.31
CA TRP A 201 16.30 -7.19 -14.26
C TRP A 201 15.35 -5.98 -14.23
N ILE A 202 15.92 -4.77 -14.25
CA ILE A 202 15.15 -3.52 -14.30
C ILE A 202 14.21 -3.52 -15.52
N ASN A 203 14.74 -3.87 -16.71
CA ASN A 203 13.96 -3.96 -17.93
C ASN A 203 12.86 -5.03 -17.82
N GLN A 204 13.15 -6.20 -17.22
CA GLN A 204 12.17 -7.27 -17.04
C GLN A 204 10.96 -6.79 -16.22
N VAL A 205 11.19 -6.08 -15.09
CA VAL A 205 10.12 -5.54 -14.24
C VAL A 205 9.27 -4.53 -15.01
N HIS A 206 9.88 -3.62 -15.77
CA HIS A 206 9.16 -2.64 -16.57
C HIS A 206 8.37 -3.28 -17.73
N MET A 207 8.94 -4.27 -18.39
CA MET A 207 8.26 -5.01 -19.46
C MET A 207 7.07 -5.81 -18.91
N GLU A 208 7.17 -6.35 -17.72
CA GLU A 208 6.04 -7.02 -17.07
C GLU A 208 4.93 -6.03 -16.72
N ALA A 209 5.29 -4.87 -16.16
CA ALA A 209 4.33 -3.81 -15.90
C ALA A 209 3.60 -3.32 -17.15
N TRP A 210 4.28 -3.33 -18.31
CA TRP A 210 3.67 -2.96 -19.59
C TRP A 210 2.73 -4.03 -20.14
N LYS A 211 3.00 -5.33 -19.87
CA LYS A 211 2.17 -6.45 -20.35
C LYS A 211 0.88 -6.64 -19.56
N LEU A 212 0.89 -6.28 -18.28
CA LEU A 212 -0.20 -6.48 -17.32
C LEU A 212 -1.17 -5.28 -17.28
#